data_2efebba22426291227bc41eb26e67fd8
#
_entry.id   2efebba22426291227bc41eb26e67fd8
#
_cell.length_a   1.000
_cell.length_b   1.000
_cell.length_c   1.000
_cell.angle_alpha   90.00
_cell.angle_beta   90.00
_cell.angle_gamma   90.00
#
_symmetry.space_group_name_H-M   'P 1'
#
loop_
_entity.id
_entity.type
_entity.pdbx_description
1 polymer ?
#
loop_
_entity_poly.entity_id
_entity_poly.type
_entity_poly.pdbx_seq_one_letter_code
_entity_poly.pdbx_strand_id
1 'polypeptide(L)'
;MRGAEGLCSAAANSILTEDNQIWFVHYLSGHYCTKNADIVVKTAYPNENRLSISLCGVKQALQLQLYIPQGAKDVTVRLNGQPQRVQLSDFLRISVCADTVLELSFLLLPENMPAGGFFTTEHAQITMQGDQILGRDEYSRQIFLADRIYTEHDLQCKTEILHLQM
;
A
#
# COMPACT_ATOMS: atom_id res chain seq x y z
N MET A 1 -18.01 11.33 11.03
CA MET A 1 -16.76 11.98 11.48
C MET A 1 -15.61 11.00 11.77
N ARG A 2 -15.84 9.81 12.31
CA ARG A 2 -14.75 8.84 12.62
C ARG A 2 -13.87 8.40 11.43
N GLY A 3 -14.39 8.41 10.20
CA GLY A 3 -13.60 8.05 9.02
C GLY A 3 -12.49 9.06 8.68
N ALA A 4 -12.76 10.36 8.86
CA ALA A 4 -11.76 11.40 8.60
C ALA A 4 -10.60 11.34 9.60
N GLU A 5 -10.88 11.06 10.87
CA GLU A 5 -9.85 10.88 11.91
C GLU A 5 -8.94 9.70 11.60
N GLY A 6 -9.49 8.58 11.11
CA GLY A 6 -8.71 7.41 10.68
C GLY A 6 -7.77 7.72 9.51
N LEU A 7 -8.23 8.46 8.51
CA LEU A 7 -7.42 8.88 7.37
C LEU A 7 -6.29 9.84 7.79
N CYS A 8 -6.59 10.82 8.65
CA CYS A 8 -5.58 11.73 9.19
C CYS A 8 -4.53 10.97 10.01
N SER A 9 -4.95 10.00 10.82
CA SER A 9 -4.04 9.15 11.59
C SER A 9 -3.16 8.29 10.68
N ALA A 10 -3.70 7.67 9.64
CA ALA A 10 -2.94 6.91 8.67
C ALA A 10 -1.91 7.78 7.94
N ALA A 11 -2.31 9.00 7.53
CA ALA A 11 -1.40 9.95 6.89
C ALA A 11 -0.26 10.38 7.83
N ALA A 12 -0.57 10.68 9.10
CA ALA A 12 0.41 11.08 10.10
C ALA A 12 1.42 9.96 10.42
N ASN A 13 1.01 8.69 10.29
CA ASN A 13 1.84 7.53 10.58
C ASN A 13 2.37 6.81 9.33
N SER A 14 2.24 7.41 8.14
CA SER A 14 2.72 6.81 6.90
C SER A 14 4.24 6.71 6.84
N ILE A 15 4.93 7.67 7.46
CA ILE A 15 6.38 7.69 7.60
C ILE A 15 6.72 7.83 9.08
N LEU A 16 7.52 6.90 9.58
CA LEU A 16 8.04 6.93 10.95
C LEU A 16 9.54 7.19 10.92
N THR A 17 10.04 7.94 11.89
CA THR A 17 11.46 8.27 11.98
C THR A 17 11.98 7.96 13.39
N GLU A 18 13.11 7.26 13.43
CA GLU A 18 13.82 6.95 14.69
C GLU A 18 15.33 7.07 14.42
N ASP A 19 15.99 7.98 15.10
CA ASP A 19 17.42 8.29 14.92
C ASP A 19 17.79 8.53 13.44
N ASN A 20 18.48 7.57 12.83
CA ASN A 20 18.88 7.59 11.43
C ASN A 20 18.07 6.61 10.56
N GLN A 21 16.96 6.08 11.07
CA GLN A 21 16.06 5.21 10.34
C GLN A 21 14.79 5.94 9.93
N ILE A 22 14.34 5.66 8.72
CA ILE A 22 13.10 6.19 8.16
C ILE A 22 12.29 5.00 7.64
N TRP A 23 11.10 4.79 8.23
CA TRP A 23 10.19 3.71 7.90
C TRP A 23 9.05 4.23 7.04
N PHE A 24 8.89 3.68 5.86
CA PHE A 24 7.75 3.91 4.98
C PHE A 24 6.75 2.78 5.20
N VAL A 25 5.79 3.02 6.08
CA VAL A 25 4.77 2.03 6.47
C VAL A 25 3.60 2.03 5.49
N HIS A 26 3.24 3.23 5.01
CA HIS A 26 2.23 3.42 3.98
C HIS A 26 2.75 4.35 2.89
N TYR A 27 2.39 4.08 1.65
CA TYR A 27 2.78 4.89 0.52
C TYR A 27 1.71 5.92 0.18
N LEU A 28 1.83 7.11 0.74
CA LEU A 28 1.00 8.26 0.44
C LEU A 28 1.83 9.34 -0.22
N SER A 29 1.32 9.89 -1.33
CA SER A 29 1.98 11.02 -1.99
C SER A 29 1.97 12.24 -1.08
N GLY A 30 3.11 12.89 -0.93
CA GLY A 30 3.23 14.06 -0.06
C GLY A 30 4.67 14.54 0.12
N HIS A 31 4.79 15.64 0.85
CA HIS A 31 6.06 16.21 1.29
C HIS A 31 6.16 16.08 2.82
N TYR A 32 7.21 15.44 3.27
CA TYR A 32 7.45 15.12 4.69
C TYR A 32 8.77 15.73 5.12
N CYS A 33 8.72 16.66 6.06
CA CYS A 33 9.91 17.27 6.63
C CYS A 33 10.35 16.48 7.86
N THR A 34 11.55 15.95 7.83
CA THR A 34 12.15 15.25 8.97
C THR A 34 13.39 16.00 9.49
N LYS A 35 13.88 15.60 10.65
CA LYS A 35 15.11 16.17 11.21
C LYS A 35 16.32 15.99 10.29
N ASN A 36 16.37 14.89 9.53
CA ASN A 36 17.54 14.43 8.81
C ASN A 36 17.48 14.62 7.29
N ALA A 37 16.29 14.80 6.75
CA ALA A 37 16.06 15.03 5.31
C ALA A 37 14.64 15.54 5.04
N ASP A 38 14.46 16.21 3.93
CA ASP A 38 13.17 16.48 3.32
C ASP A 38 12.83 15.34 2.35
N ILE A 39 11.61 14.80 2.46
CA ILE A 39 11.18 13.62 1.72
C ILE A 39 9.98 13.97 0.85
N VAL A 40 10.06 13.68 -0.43
CA VAL A 40 8.92 13.79 -1.35
C VAL A 40 8.57 12.41 -1.86
N VAL A 41 7.36 11.95 -1.55
CA VAL A 41 6.81 10.68 -2.04
C VAL A 41 5.84 10.97 -3.18
N LYS A 42 6.02 10.29 -4.31
CA LYS A 42 5.11 10.31 -5.46
C LYS A 42 4.70 8.88 -5.76
N THR A 43 3.42 8.61 -5.67
CA THR A 43 2.86 7.29 -5.92
C THR A 43 1.40 7.38 -6.33
N ALA A 44 0.92 6.43 -7.10
CA ALA A 44 -0.48 6.15 -7.32
C ALA A 44 -0.88 4.78 -6.72
N TYR A 45 -0.05 4.22 -5.83
CA TYR A 45 -0.38 2.99 -5.11
C TYR A 45 -1.67 3.17 -4.30
N PRO A 46 -2.58 2.22 -4.28
CA PRO A 46 -2.47 0.86 -4.82
C PRO A 46 -2.87 0.70 -6.29
N ASN A 47 -3.26 1.76 -7.01
CA ASN A 47 -3.69 1.67 -8.41
C ASN A 47 -2.52 1.39 -9.36
N GLU A 48 -1.32 1.90 -9.05
CA GLU A 48 -0.08 1.60 -9.76
C GLU A 48 0.95 1.04 -8.77
N ASN A 49 1.57 -0.06 -9.15
CA ASN A 49 2.60 -0.72 -8.33
C ASN A 49 3.98 -0.06 -8.49
N ARG A 50 4.01 1.27 -8.46
CA ARG A 50 5.21 2.09 -8.63
C ARG A 50 5.19 3.28 -7.70
N LEU A 51 6.35 3.59 -7.15
CA LEU A 51 6.53 4.78 -6.35
C LEU A 51 7.93 5.38 -6.55
N SER A 52 8.03 6.69 -6.31
CA SER A 52 9.28 7.42 -6.29
C SER A 52 9.39 8.18 -4.98
N ILE A 53 10.55 8.05 -4.33
CA ILE A 53 10.88 8.75 -3.09
C ILE A 53 12.12 9.60 -3.36
N SER A 54 12.00 10.90 -3.23
CA SER A 54 13.11 11.83 -3.33
C SER A 54 13.51 12.31 -1.93
N LEU A 55 14.78 12.15 -1.58
CA LEU A 55 15.36 12.66 -0.35
C LEU A 55 16.26 13.83 -0.70
N CYS A 56 16.05 14.96 -0.05
CA CYS A 56 16.82 16.18 -0.24
C CYS A 56 17.36 16.67 1.11
N GLY A 57 18.55 17.32 1.07
CA GLY A 57 19.17 17.85 2.28
C GLY A 57 19.55 16.77 3.30
N VAL A 58 19.99 15.61 2.83
CA VAL A 58 20.40 14.48 3.68
C VAL A 58 21.62 14.89 4.52
N LYS A 59 21.45 14.95 5.83
CA LYS A 59 22.48 15.47 6.77
C LYS A 59 23.42 14.41 7.30
N GLN A 60 23.01 13.16 7.25
CA GLN A 60 23.78 12.01 7.75
C GLN A 60 23.38 10.73 7.01
N ALA A 61 24.15 9.66 7.19
CA ALA A 61 23.77 8.37 6.66
C ALA A 61 22.41 7.92 7.25
N LEU A 62 21.46 7.59 6.38
CA LEU A 62 20.11 7.16 6.72
C LEU A 62 19.89 5.73 6.26
N GLN A 63 19.09 4.98 7.03
CA GLN A 63 18.59 3.68 6.65
C GLN A 63 17.09 3.78 6.36
N LEU A 64 16.73 3.56 5.12
CA LEU A 64 15.34 3.52 4.68
C LEU A 64 14.78 2.11 4.85
N GLN A 65 13.61 1.99 5.43
CA GLN A 65 12.85 0.75 5.62
C GLN A 65 11.56 0.90 4.79
N LEU A 66 11.48 0.21 3.65
CA LEU A 66 10.35 0.32 2.72
C LEU A 66 9.47 -0.91 2.88
N TYR A 67 8.22 -0.72 3.24
CA TYR A 67 7.24 -1.81 3.30
C TYR A 67 7.06 -2.43 1.92
N ILE A 68 7.08 -3.75 1.85
CA ILE A 68 6.78 -4.51 0.64
C ILE A 68 5.44 -5.22 0.85
N PRO A 69 4.40 -4.91 0.03
CA PRO A 69 3.11 -5.56 0.17
C PRO A 69 3.19 -7.07 0.04
N GLN A 70 2.38 -7.77 0.79
CA GLN A 70 2.30 -9.23 0.74
C GLN A 70 1.96 -9.70 -0.69
N GLY A 71 2.61 -10.74 -1.15
CA GLY A 71 2.42 -11.26 -2.51
C GLY A 71 3.12 -10.47 -3.61
N ALA A 72 3.90 -9.42 -3.28
CA ALA A 72 4.67 -8.67 -4.27
C ALA A 72 5.75 -9.56 -4.93
N LYS A 73 5.77 -9.53 -6.26
CA LYS A 73 6.73 -10.23 -7.12
C LYS A 73 7.51 -9.22 -7.95
N ASP A 74 8.62 -9.63 -8.54
CA ASP A 74 9.44 -8.82 -9.44
C ASP A 74 9.79 -7.45 -8.86
N VAL A 75 10.11 -7.42 -7.57
CA VAL A 75 10.46 -6.18 -6.87
C VAL A 75 11.76 -5.62 -7.44
N THR A 76 11.68 -4.42 -7.97
CA THR A 76 12.84 -3.71 -8.50
C THR A 76 13.04 -2.39 -7.78
N VAL A 77 14.31 -2.09 -7.50
CA VAL A 77 14.73 -0.86 -6.85
C VAL A 77 15.79 -0.19 -7.68
N ARG A 78 15.65 1.12 -7.84
CA ARG A 78 16.69 1.95 -8.44
C ARG A 78 17.04 3.11 -7.51
N LEU A 79 18.32 3.37 -7.36
CA LEU A 79 18.83 4.57 -6.69
C LEU A 79 19.48 5.46 -7.74
N ASN A 80 18.99 6.68 -7.89
CA ASN A 80 19.47 7.63 -8.90
C ASN A 80 19.54 7.00 -10.31
N GLY A 81 18.50 6.20 -10.65
CA GLY A 81 18.39 5.47 -11.90
C GLY A 81 19.21 4.17 -11.98
N GLN A 82 20.11 3.90 -11.03
CA GLN A 82 20.93 2.69 -11.02
C GLN A 82 20.21 1.53 -10.30
N PRO A 83 20.11 0.35 -10.93
CA PRO A 83 19.47 -0.79 -10.31
C PRO A 83 20.23 -1.28 -9.07
N GLN A 84 19.49 -1.64 -8.02
CA GLN A 84 20.02 -2.17 -6.78
C GLN A 84 19.65 -3.63 -6.61
N ARG A 85 20.59 -4.44 -6.15
CA ARG A 85 20.28 -5.79 -5.68
C ARG A 85 19.68 -5.69 -4.28
N VAL A 86 18.53 -6.29 -4.08
CA VAL A 86 17.80 -6.22 -2.83
C VAL A 86 17.48 -7.62 -2.33
N GLN A 87 17.54 -7.79 -1.02
CA GLN A 87 17.05 -8.97 -0.36
C GLN A 87 15.62 -8.70 0.08
N LEU A 88 14.68 -9.50 -0.41
CA LEU A 88 13.27 -9.34 -0.08
C LEU A 88 12.99 -9.80 1.35
N SER A 89 12.29 -8.97 2.06
CA SER A 89 11.67 -9.22 3.36
C SER A 89 10.46 -8.30 3.46
N ASP A 90 9.70 -8.35 4.55
CA ASP A 90 8.54 -7.47 4.76
C ASP A 90 8.93 -5.98 4.67
N PHE A 91 10.15 -5.66 5.05
CA PHE A 91 10.75 -4.34 4.86
C PHE A 91 12.06 -4.45 4.08
N LEU A 92 12.13 -3.74 2.98
CA LEU A 92 13.32 -3.57 2.19
C LEU A 92 14.23 -2.52 2.82
N ARG A 93 15.48 -2.86 3.07
CA ARG A 93 16.46 -1.97 3.72
C ARG A 93 17.40 -1.37 2.71
N ILE A 94 17.50 -0.05 2.69
CA ILE A 94 18.36 0.72 1.77
C ILE A 94 19.10 1.77 2.56
N SER A 95 20.41 1.81 2.43
CA SER A 95 21.24 2.85 3.04
C SER A 95 21.51 3.97 2.03
N VAL A 96 21.32 5.21 2.47
CA VAL A 96 21.61 6.41 1.70
C VAL A 96 22.46 7.38 2.52
N CYS A 97 23.38 8.08 1.89
CA CYS A 97 24.30 9.04 2.58
C CYS A 97 24.32 10.43 1.92
N ALA A 98 23.51 10.63 0.89
CA ALA A 98 23.38 11.87 0.16
C ALA A 98 21.97 11.99 -0.42
N ASP A 99 21.67 13.13 -1.00
CA ASP A 99 20.44 13.36 -1.75
C ASP A 99 20.25 12.28 -2.80
N THR A 100 19.08 11.67 -2.80
CA THR A 100 18.83 10.43 -3.55
C THR A 100 17.42 10.41 -4.06
N VAL A 101 17.25 9.91 -5.28
CA VAL A 101 15.96 9.51 -5.84
C VAL A 101 15.90 7.99 -5.84
N LEU A 102 14.96 7.44 -5.08
CA LEU A 102 14.67 6.02 -5.02
C LEU A 102 13.40 5.74 -5.81
N GLU A 103 13.48 4.79 -6.71
CA GLU A 103 12.32 4.26 -7.42
C GLU A 103 12.12 2.80 -7.01
N LEU A 104 10.90 2.47 -6.59
CA LEU A 104 10.47 1.12 -6.26
C LEU A 104 9.32 0.73 -7.17
N SER A 105 9.39 -0.46 -7.74
CA SER A 105 8.26 -1.07 -8.45
C SER A 105 8.19 -2.56 -8.17
N PHE A 106 6.98 -3.10 -8.23
CA PHE A 106 6.71 -4.51 -7.98
C PHE A 106 5.46 -4.94 -8.76
N LEU A 107 5.26 -6.24 -8.91
CA LEU A 107 4.06 -6.82 -9.49
C LEU A 107 3.18 -7.38 -8.38
N LEU A 108 1.92 -6.98 -8.33
CA LEU A 108 0.89 -7.56 -7.48
C LEU A 108 -0.15 -8.25 -8.38
N LEU A 109 -0.38 -9.52 -8.12
CA LEU A 109 -1.42 -10.30 -8.79
C LEU A 109 -2.60 -10.48 -7.82
N PRO A 110 -3.84 -10.50 -8.30
CA PRO A 110 -4.98 -10.88 -7.48
C PRO A 110 -4.81 -12.31 -6.95
N GLU A 111 -5.04 -12.50 -5.67
CA GLU A 111 -4.99 -13.79 -5.00
C GLU A 111 -6.28 -14.01 -4.20
N ASN A 112 -6.82 -15.23 -4.27
CA ASN A 112 -7.97 -15.60 -3.46
C ASN A 112 -7.49 -16.14 -2.13
N MET A 113 -8.01 -15.59 -1.05
CA MET A 113 -7.75 -15.99 0.31
C MET A 113 -9.03 -16.42 1.01
N PRO A 114 -9.02 -17.44 1.87
CA PRO A 114 -10.18 -17.76 2.68
C PRO A 114 -10.50 -16.57 3.59
N ALA A 115 -11.77 -16.15 3.60
CA ALA A 115 -12.24 -15.14 4.53
C ALA A 115 -12.32 -15.78 5.92
N GLY A 116 -11.26 -15.65 6.71
CA GLY A 116 -11.24 -16.09 8.10
C GLY A 116 -12.03 -15.13 8.99
N GLY A 117 -12.69 -15.64 10.02
CA GLY A 117 -13.30 -14.83 11.06
C GLY A 117 -14.65 -15.35 11.58
N PHE A 118 -15.16 -14.71 12.63
CA PHE A 118 -16.36 -15.12 13.37
C PHE A 118 -17.67 -15.03 12.57
N PHE A 119 -17.66 -14.37 11.42
CA PHE A 119 -18.87 -14.07 10.65
C PHE A 119 -18.85 -14.65 9.23
N THR A 120 -17.89 -15.51 8.92
CA THR A 120 -17.77 -16.09 7.59
C THR A 120 -18.25 -17.51 7.55
N THR A 121 -19.01 -17.84 6.51
CA THR A 121 -19.30 -19.23 6.16
C THR A 121 -17.99 -19.91 5.74
N GLU A 122 -17.87 -21.20 5.95
CA GLU A 122 -16.64 -21.99 5.68
C GLU A 122 -16.09 -21.87 4.25
N HIS A 123 -16.83 -21.26 3.34
CA HIS A 123 -16.50 -21.16 1.92
C HIS A 123 -16.33 -19.71 1.39
N ALA A 124 -16.45 -18.72 2.26
CA ALA A 124 -16.27 -17.34 1.81
C ALA A 124 -14.80 -17.05 1.44
N GLN A 125 -14.59 -16.46 0.28
CA GLN A 125 -13.26 -16.07 -0.21
C GLN A 125 -13.18 -14.56 -0.39
N ILE A 126 -12.02 -14.01 -0.14
CA ILE A 126 -11.66 -12.62 -0.42
C ILE A 126 -10.62 -12.61 -1.54
N THR A 127 -10.86 -11.83 -2.57
CA THR A 127 -9.85 -11.55 -3.59
C THR A 127 -9.04 -10.34 -3.15
N MET A 128 -7.76 -10.54 -2.91
CA MET A 128 -6.80 -9.49 -2.51
C MET A 128 -5.82 -9.20 -3.63
N GLN A 129 -5.36 -7.96 -3.70
CA GLN A 129 -4.19 -7.58 -4.50
C GLN A 129 -3.27 -6.73 -3.62
N GLY A 130 -2.23 -7.34 -3.06
CA GLY A 130 -1.46 -6.72 -2.00
C GLY A 130 -2.35 -6.38 -0.80
N ASP A 131 -2.38 -5.12 -0.41
CA ASP A 131 -3.16 -4.64 0.74
C ASP A 131 -4.61 -4.24 0.35
N GLN A 132 -4.99 -4.40 -0.91
CA GLN A 132 -6.29 -3.99 -1.43
C GLN A 132 -7.24 -5.18 -1.56
N ILE A 133 -8.44 -5.06 -0.98
CA ILE A 133 -9.53 -6.00 -1.20
C ILE A 133 -10.21 -5.62 -2.52
N LEU A 134 -10.11 -6.48 -3.52
CA LEU A 134 -10.77 -6.30 -4.83
C LEU A 134 -12.21 -6.81 -4.84
N GLY A 135 -12.48 -7.83 -4.03
CA GLY A 135 -13.80 -8.41 -3.96
C GLY A 135 -13.89 -9.47 -2.87
N ARG A 136 -15.08 -9.92 -2.60
CA ARG A 136 -15.32 -11.07 -1.74
C ARG A 136 -16.45 -11.92 -2.30
N ASP A 137 -16.38 -13.21 -2.05
CA ASP A 137 -17.44 -14.16 -2.31
C ASP A 137 -18.37 -14.22 -1.11
N GLU A 138 -19.65 -14.01 -1.34
CA GLU A 138 -20.67 -14.17 -0.33
C GLU A 138 -21.85 -14.93 -0.96
N TYR A 139 -22.14 -16.12 -0.46
CA TYR A 139 -23.23 -16.98 -0.96
C TYR A 139 -23.18 -17.24 -2.48
N SER A 140 -22.00 -17.55 -3.02
CA SER A 140 -21.74 -17.76 -4.46
C SER A 140 -21.89 -16.52 -5.34
N ARG A 141 -21.90 -15.31 -4.76
CA ARG A 141 -21.88 -14.04 -5.49
C ARG A 141 -20.57 -13.32 -5.23
N GLN A 142 -19.89 -12.92 -6.28
CA GLN A 142 -18.69 -12.07 -6.17
C GLN A 142 -19.11 -10.62 -6.02
N ILE A 143 -18.69 -9.99 -4.92
CA ILE A 143 -18.87 -8.56 -4.67
C ILE A 143 -17.54 -7.87 -4.89
N PHE A 144 -17.46 -7.05 -5.91
CA PHE A 144 -16.28 -6.25 -6.19
C PHE A 144 -16.35 -4.93 -5.40
N LEU A 145 -15.33 -4.67 -4.60
CA LEU A 145 -15.21 -3.46 -3.76
C LEU A 145 -14.24 -2.43 -4.37
N ALA A 146 -13.91 -2.57 -5.66
CA ALA A 146 -13.01 -1.63 -6.32
C ALA A 146 -13.64 -0.22 -6.42
N ASP A 147 -12.84 0.84 -6.22
CA ASP A 147 -13.19 2.25 -6.43
C ASP A 147 -13.42 2.57 -7.93
N ARG A 148 -14.09 1.69 -8.64
CA ARG A 148 -14.44 1.89 -10.04
C ARG A 148 -15.85 2.44 -10.13
N ILE A 149 -16.11 3.16 -11.21
CA ILE A 149 -17.45 3.54 -11.59
C ILE A 149 -18.28 2.26 -11.66
N TYR A 150 -19.18 2.09 -10.71
CA TYR A 150 -20.08 0.95 -10.67
C TYR A 150 -21.01 1.01 -11.88
N THR A 151 -21.19 -0.10 -12.55
CA THR A 151 -22.22 -0.24 -13.57
C THR A 151 -23.60 -0.26 -12.91
N GLU A 152 -24.69 0.00 -13.66
CA GLU A 152 -26.06 -0.14 -13.10
C GLU A 152 -26.29 -1.54 -12.50
N HIS A 153 -25.68 -2.56 -13.07
CA HIS A 153 -25.76 -3.93 -12.57
C HIS A 153 -25.12 -4.07 -11.19
N ASP A 154 -23.95 -3.45 -10.97
CA ASP A 154 -23.26 -3.47 -9.67
C ASP A 154 -24.07 -2.75 -8.57
N LEU A 155 -24.76 -1.69 -8.95
CA LEU A 155 -25.64 -0.94 -8.03
C LEU A 155 -26.89 -1.75 -7.68
N GLN A 156 -27.46 -2.50 -8.62
CA GLN A 156 -28.61 -3.39 -8.34
C GLN A 156 -28.24 -4.50 -7.36
N CYS A 157 -27.08 -5.13 -7.52
CA CYS A 157 -26.60 -6.13 -6.56
C CYS A 157 -26.41 -5.56 -5.15
N LYS A 158 -25.93 -4.32 -5.01
CA LYS A 158 -25.81 -3.65 -3.70
C LYS A 158 -27.19 -3.36 -3.06
N THR A 159 -28.16 -3.01 -3.86
CA THR A 159 -29.52 -2.70 -3.37
C THR A 159 -30.20 -3.96 -2.84
N GLU A 160 -30.03 -5.10 -3.49
CA GLU A 160 -30.56 -6.37 -3.00
C GLU A 160 -29.96 -6.80 -1.66
N ILE A 161 -28.67 -6.54 -1.41
CA ILE A 161 -28.00 -6.86 -0.15
C ILE A 161 -28.54 -6.00 1.01
N LEU A 162 -28.79 -4.72 0.76
CA LEU A 162 -29.36 -3.81 1.77
C LEU A 162 -30.79 -4.20 2.18
N HIS A 163 -31.57 -4.81 1.28
CA HIS A 163 -32.91 -5.30 1.58
C HIS A 163 -32.92 -6.61 2.40
N LEU A 164 -31.82 -7.37 2.38
CA LEU A 164 -31.71 -8.61 3.18
C LEU A 164 -31.24 -8.35 4.62
N GLN A 165 -30.83 -7.12 4.96
CA GLN A 165 -30.36 -6.75 6.30
C GLN A 165 -31.40 -5.98 7.13
N MET A 166 -32.62 -5.79 6.64
CA MET A 166 -33.79 -5.27 7.38
C MET A 166 -34.76 -6.39 7.67
#